data_572dcd6bbaad72bfd1b459743daa1d37
#
_entry.id   572dcd6bbaad72bfd1b459743daa1d37
#
_cell.length_a   1.000
_cell.length_b   1.000
_cell.length_c   1.000
_cell.angle_alpha   90.00
_cell.angle_beta   90.00
_cell.angle_gamma   90.00
#
_symmetry.space_group_name_H-M   'P 1'
#
loop_
_entity.id
_entity.type
_entity.pdbx_description
1 polymer ?
#
loop_
_entity_poly.entity_id
_entity_poly.type
_entity_poly.pdbx_seq_one_letter_code
_entity_poly.pdbx_strand_id
1 'polypeptide(L)'
;MNNKPMLNAYPDSLGGKLSDIAALLKKKEMQDTFSSFYILPSLYHSDLDRGFSVVDYNLNEELATIEDLSQLKELGIDLKLDFILNHASAQSPQFKDLVEKGDESEYRDFFIDWNKFWEGHGVMTDEGYIQPDESCLKQMFFRKPGLPILMVEFPDGRRVPYWNTFYQEVHGREYLGQMDLNIKSEKVWDFYRETLEKIASYGAAIVRLDAFAYAPKAPGKKNFLNDPETWEFLQQIHELAAPLGLTLLPEIHAAYEEKIYKTLADKGYATYDFFLPGLIIDAIENRRADYLAKWAREIVEDKISTVNMLGCHDGIPLLDLKGLLPEDDIRSLIDLIVSRGGMVKNLHGQKNIYYQVNATYYSALGESDSKMLLARAI
;
A
#
# COMPACT_ATOMS: atom_id res chain seq x y z
N MET A 1 12.64 -15.36 -5.99
CA MET A 1 13.29 -14.03 -6.02
C MET A 1 14.80 -14.21 -5.91
N ASN A 2 15.58 -13.38 -6.58
CA ASN A 2 17.04 -13.41 -6.52
C ASN A 2 17.51 -12.83 -5.15
N ASN A 3 18.65 -13.29 -4.63
CA ASN A 3 19.17 -12.88 -3.31
C ASN A 3 19.95 -11.55 -3.31
N LYS A 4 19.97 -10.82 -4.42
CA LYS A 4 20.58 -9.48 -4.46
C LYS A 4 19.63 -8.40 -3.96
N PRO A 5 20.14 -7.22 -3.56
CA PRO A 5 19.31 -6.10 -3.14
C PRO A 5 18.28 -5.68 -4.21
N MET A 6 17.15 -5.16 -3.76
CA MET A 6 16.15 -4.49 -4.57
C MET A 6 16.30 -2.98 -4.39
N LEU A 7 16.44 -2.24 -5.49
CA LEU A 7 16.34 -0.78 -5.44
C LEU A 7 14.86 -0.41 -5.20
N ASN A 8 14.61 0.57 -4.35
CA ASN A 8 13.28 1.12 -4.12
C ASN A 8 13.34 2.64 -4.33
N ALA A 9 12.66 3.15 -5.34
CA ALA A 9 12.66 4.58 -5.67
C ALA A 9 11.43 5.00 -6.47
N TYR A 10 11.05 6.26 -6.34
CA TYR A 10 10.19 6.91 -7.33
C TYR A 10 10.97 7.15 -8.63
N PRO A 11 10.30 7.26 -9.78
CA PRO A 11 10.97 7.53 -11.05
C PRO A 11 11.85 8.79 -11.04
N ASP A 12 11.49 9.78 -10.24
CA ASP A 12 12.17 11.08 -10.10
C ASP A 12 13.13 11.18 -8.90
N SER A 13 13.36 10.09 -8.16
CA SER A 13 14.17 10.14 -6.92
C SER A 13 15.64 10.38 -7.15
N LEU A 14 16.19 10.00 -8.30
CA LEU A 14 17.60 10.14 -8.65
C LEU A 14 17.70 10.81 -10.03
N GLY A 15 17.69 12.11 -10.05
CA GLY A 15 17.55 12.92 -11.26
C GLY A 15 16.13 13.48 -11.38
N GLY A 16 15.52 13.47 -12.54
CA GLY A 16 14.16 13.97 -12.75
C GLY A 16 13.22 12.94 -13.37
N LYS A 17 13.78 11.83 -13.87
CA LYS A 17 13.05 10.82 -14.63
C LYS A 17 13.64 9.43 -14.43
N LEU A 18 12.89 8.42 -14.81
CA LEU A 18 13.34 7.02 -14.77
C LEU A 18 14.59 6.77 -15.63
N SER A 19 14.72 7.47 -16.76
CA SER A 19 15.92 7.42 -17.60
C SER A 19 17.21 7.78 -16.87
N ASP A 20 17.15 8.70 -15.88
CA ASP A 20 18.32 9.07 -15.09
C ASP A 20 18.76 7.93 -14.18
N ILE A 21 17.78 7.22 -13.60
CA ILE A 21 18.04 6.02 -12.78
C ILE A 21 18.61 4.90 -13.67
N ALA A 22 18.02 4.66 -14.84
CA ALA A 22 18.52 3.66 -15.80
C ALA A 22 19.97 3.97 -16.22
N ALA A 23 20.28 5.26 -16.49
CA ALA A 23 21.64 5.69 -16.81
C ALA A 23 22.62 5.48 -15.65
N LEU A 24 22.18 5.70 -14.40
CA LEU A 24 22.98 5.43 -13.21
C LEU A 24 23.28 3.92 -13.09
N LEU A 25 22.27 3.07 -13.25
CA LEU A 25 22.41 1.61 -13.11
C LEU A 25 23.27 0.98 -14.24
N LYS A 26 23.43 1.65 -15.38
CA LYS A 26 24.34 1.25 -16.48
C LYS A 26 25.82 1.47 -16.15
N LYS A 27 26.15 2.31 -15.16
CA LYS A 27 27.55 2.59 -14.81
C LYS A 27 28.22 1.30 -14.29
N LYS A 28 29.49 1.14 -14.62
CA LYS A 28 30.28 -0.06 -14.27
C LYS A 28 30.24 -0.36 -12.77
N GLU A 29 30.25 0.67 -11.94
CA GLU A 29 30.24 0.57 -10.48
C GLU A 29 28.90 0.08 -9.92
N MET A 30 27.81 0.20 -10.71
CA MET A 30 26.47 -0.19 -10.33
C MET A 30 26.02 -1.51 -10.96
N GLN A 31 26.80 -2.05 -11.92
CA GLN A 31 26.47 -3.31 -12.56
C GLN A 31 26.40 -4.44 -11.53
N ASP A 32 25.40 -5.31 -11.66
CA ASP A 32 25.15 -6.43 -10.78
C ASP A 32 24.89 -6.12 -9.30
N THR A 33 24.73 -4.85 -8.93
CA THR A 33 24.42 -4.43 -7.55
C THR A 33 22.99 -4.80 -7.16
N PHE A 34 22.03 -4.57 -8.07
CA PHE A 34 20.61 -4.84 -7.83
C PHE A 34 20.11 -5.93 -8.77
N SER A 35 19.27 -6.83 -8.23
CA SER A 35 18.56 -7.82 -9.05
C SER A 35 17.16 -7.38 -9.42
N SER A 36 16.61 -6.43 -8.70
CA SER A 36 15.25 -5.97 -8.86
C SER A 36 15.15 -4.46 -8.60
N PHE A 37 14.14 -3.84 -9.17
CA PHE A 37 13.82 -2.44 -8.93
C PHE A 37 12.32 -2.30 -8.65
N TYR A 38 12.00 -1.89 -7.44
CA TYR A 38 10.66 -1.43 -7.09
C TYR A 38 10.48 0.02 -7.51
N ILE A 39 9.79 0.23 -8.62
CA ILE A 39 9.42 1.56 -9.10
C ILE A 39 8.09 1.92 -8.45
N LEU A 40 8.09 2.97 -7.65
CA LEU A 40 6.92 3.46 -6.93
C LEU A 40 5.86 4.07 -7.88
N PRO A 41 4.58 4.07 -7.51
CA PRO A 41 3.45 4.17 -8.44
C PRO A 41 3.23 5.54 -9.09
N SER A 42 4.02 6.58 -8.77
CA SER A 42 4.04 7.80 -9.61
C SER A 42 4.50 7.54 -11.05
N LEU A 43 4.93 6.31 -11.32
CA LEU A 43 5.13 5.77 -12.66
C LEU A 43 3.87 5.87 -13.53
N TYR A 44 2.69 5.77 -12.92
CA TYR A 44 1.39 5.85 -13.59
C TYR A 44 0.80 7.25 -13.50
N HIS A 45 -0.24 7.53 -14.30
CA HIS A 45 -1.04 8.74 -14.10
C HIS A 45 -1.71 8.69 -12.72
N SER A 46 -1.44 9.68 -11.91
CA SER A 46 -1.97 9.79 -10.55
C SER A 46 -2.12 11.25 -10.15
N ASP A 47 -2.97 11.54 -9.19
CA ASP A 47 -3.25 12.91 -8.74
C ASP A 47 -2.84 13.17 -7.29
N LEU A 48 -2.96 12.18 -6.42
CA LEU A 48 -2.71 12.32 -4.99
C LEU A 48 -1.77 11.23 -4.48
N ASP A 49 -1.31 11.40 -3.23
CA ASP A 49 -0.56 10.40 -2.48
C ASP A 49 0.67 9.85 -3.23
N ARG A 50 1.29 10.72 -4.01
CA ARG A 50 2.50 10.45 -4.79
C ARG A 50 2.45 9.14 -5.60
N GLY A 51 1.31 8.87 -6.24
CA GLY A 51 1.11 7.73 -7.11
C GLY A 51 0.10 6.71 -6.61
N PHE A 52 -0.22 6.69 -5.31
CA PHE A 52 -1.18 5.72 -4.77
C PHE A 52 -2.65 6.09 -5.04
N SER A 53 -2.93 7.31 -5.51
CA SER A 53 -4.23 7.69 -6.08
C SER A 53 -4.16 7.60 -7.60
N VAL A 54 -4.31 6.40 -8.13
CA VAL A 54 -4.14 6.10 -9.56
C VAL A 54 -5.35 6.61 -10.34
N VAL A 55 -5.08 7.43 -11.36
CA VAL A 55 -6.06 7.87 -12.35
C VAL A 55 -6.27 6.77 -13.41
N ASP A 56 -5.18 6.29 -13.96
CA ASP A 56 -5.11 5.13 -14.85
C ASP A 56 -3.71 4.51 -14.80
N TYR A 57 -3.57 3.28 -15.32
CA TYR A 57 -2.30 2.55 -15.34
C TYR A 57 -1.49 2.78 -16.62
N ASN A 58 -1.72 3.88 -17.34
CA ASN A 58 -0.77 4.31 -18.38
C ASN A 58 0.45 4.93 -17.71
N LEU A 59 1.59 4.88 -18.43
CA LEU A 59 2.80 5.52 -17.92
C LEU A 59 2.61 7.04 -17.89
N ASN A 60 3.11 7.66 -16.84
CA ASN A 60 3.29 9.09 -16.78
C ASN A 60 4.53 9.46 -17.62
N GLU A 61 4.29 9.93 -18.85
CA GLU A 61 5.34 10.21 -19.84
C GLU A 61 6.29 11.34 -19.40
N GLU A 62 5.90 12.14 -18.41
CA GLU A 62 6.80 13.13 -17.81
C GLU A 62 7.91 12.46 -16.98
N LEU A 63 7.65 11.27 -16.43
CA LEU A 63 8.53 10.56 -15.51
C LEU A 63 9.16 9.31 -16.10
N ALA A 64 8.47 8.60 -17.01
CA ALA A 64 8.93 7.32 -17.53
C ALA A 64 8.38 7.00 -18.92
N THR A 65 9.15 6.22 -19.68
CA THR A 65 8.75 5.70 -20.98
C THR A 65 8.90 4.17 -21.03
N ILE A 66 8.27 3.54 -22.03
CA ILE A 66 8.45 2.09 -22.30
C ILE A 66 9.92 1.77 -22.54
N GLU A 67 10.65 2.66 -23.20
CA GLU A 67 12.07 2.49 -23.48
C GLU A 67 12.89 2.42 -22.19
N ASP A 68 12.57 3.26 -21.17
CA ASP A 68 13.25 3.21 -19.89
C ASP A 68 13.06 1.88 -19.17
N LEU A 69 11.83 1.34 -19.19
CA LEU A 69 11.52 0.02 -18.62
C LEU A 69 12.25 -1.10 -19.37
N SER A 70 12.28 -1.03 -20.69
CA SER A 70 13.01 -1.99 -21.53
C SER A 70 14.51 -1.99 -21.22
N GLN A 71 15.10 -0.82 -21.06
CA GLN A 71 16.51 -0.67 -20.70
C GLN A 71 16.84 -1.27 -19.34
N LEU A 72 15.98 -1.11 -18.35
CA LEU A 72 16.15 -1.75 -17.04
C LEU A 72 16.10 -3.28 -17.13
N LYS A 73 15.18 -3.80 -17.95
CA LYS A 73 15.07 -5.24 -18.20
C LYS A 73 16.30 -5.80 -18.91
N GLU A 74 16.87 -5.06 -19.88
CA GLU A 74 18.12 -5.43 -20.57
C GLU A 74 19.33 -5.51 -19.62
N LEU A 75 19.31 -4.75 -18.53
CA LEU A 75 20.30 -4.85 -17.45
C LEU A 75 20.10 -6.08 -16.54
N GLY A 76 19.10 -6.92 -16.83
CA GLY A 76 18.79 -8.09 -16.00
C GLY A 76 18.10 -7.76 -14.68
N ILE A 77 17.44 -6.60 -14.60
CA ILE A 77 16.75 -6.12 -13.40
C ILE A 77 15.27 -6.46 -13.49
N ASP A 78 14.78 -7.26 -12.55
CA ASP A 78 13.37 -7.58 -12.41
C ASP A 78 12.58 -6.34 -11.92
N LEU A 79 11.53 -5.97 -12.63
CA LEU A 79 10.70 -4.84 -12.24
C LEU A 79 9.63 -5.29 -11.24
N LYS A 80 9.51 -4.53 -10.16
CA LYS A 80 8.40 -4.62 -9.21
C LYS A 80 7.54 -3.37 -9.33
N LEU A 81 6.24 -3.54 -9.60
CA LEU A 81 5.28 -2.48 -9.79
C LEU A 81 4.08 -2.64 -8.84
N ASP A 82 3.38 -1.54 -8.57
CA ASP A 82 2.19 -1.56 -7.72
C ASP A 82 0.93 -1.87 -8.50
N PHE A 83 0.01 -2.55 -7.81
CA PHE A 83 -1.39 -2.65 -8.17
C PHE A 83 -2.26 -2.31 -6.96
N ILE A 84 -2.97 -1.20 -7.04
CA ILE A 84 -3.85 -0.68 -5.98
C ILE A 84 -5.22 -1.32 -6.15
N LEU A 85 -5.59 -2.24 -5.26
CA LEU A 85 -6.80 -3.06 -5.41
C LEU A 85 -8.04 -2.48 -4.72
N ASN A 86 -7.84 -1.65 -3.69
CA ASN A 86 -8.98 -1.15 -2.92
C ASN A 86 -9.65 0.05 -3.56
N HIS A 87 -8.92 0.91 -4.28
CA HIS A 87 -9.43 2.20 -4.71
C HIS A 87 -8.83 2.68 -6.03
N ALA A 88 -9.51 3.65 -6.64
CA ALA A 88 -9.00 4.45 -7.75
C ALA A 88 -9.27 5.94 -7.49
N SER A 89 -8.56 6.81 -8.20
CA SER A 89 -8.76 8.26 -8.08
C SER A 89 -10.17 8.68 -8.50
N ALA A 90 -10.71 9.69 -7.81
CA ALA A 90 -11.90 10.41 -8.26
C ALA A 90 -11.70 11.14 -9.62
N GLN A 91 -10.44 11.22 -10.10
CA GLN A 91 -10.12 11.71 -11.44
C GLN A 91 -10.00 10.58 -12.48
N SER A 92 -10.23 9.33 -12.09
CA SER A 92 -10.24 8.19 -13.04
C SER A 92 -11.33 8.33 -14.09
N PRO A 93 -11.14 7.81 -15.30
CA PRO A 93 -12.16 7.82 -16.36
C PRO A 93 -13.49 7.23 -15.90
N GLN A 94 -13.44 6.15 -15.10
CA GLN A 94 -14.61 5.46 -14.57
C GLN A 94 -15.41 6.36 -13.61
N PHE A 95 -14.73 7.08 -12.71
CA PHE A 95 -15.42 7.97 -11.78
C PHE A 95 -15.97 9.20 -12.46
N LYS A 96 -15.26 9.77 -13.43
CA LYS A 96 -15.74 10.89 -14.26
C LYS A 96 -16.98 10.52 -15.05
N ASP A 97 -16.99 9.35 -15.67
CA ASP A 97 -18.15 8.83 -16.38
C ASP A 97 -19.37 8.68 -15.44
N LEU A 98 -19.12 8.15 -14.23
CA LEU A 98 -20.13 8.03 -13.19
C LEU A 98 -20.73 9.39 -12.80
N VAL A 99 -19.90 10.39 -12.57
CA VAL A 99 -20.35 11.76 -12.19
C VAL A 99 -21.11 12.42 -13.33
N GLU A 100 -20.68 12.21 -14.58
CA GLU A 100 -21.30 12.81 -15.78
C GLU A 100 -22.64 12.18 -16.14
N LYS A 101 -22.76 10.84 -16.02
CA LYS A 101 -23.92 10.08 -16.49
C LYS A 101 -24.85 9.61 -15.37
N GLY A 102 -24.40 9.62 -14.12
CA GLY A 102 -25.17 9.15 -12.97
C GLY A 102 -25.61 7.69 -13.13
N ASP A 103 -26.92 7.44 -13.03
CA ASP A 103 -27.46 6.08 -13.13
C ASP A 103 -27.30 5.43 -14.52
N GLU A 104 -27.06 6.21 -15.57
CA GLU A 104 -26.84 5.73 -16.94
C GLU A 104 -25.38 5.31 -17.19
N SER A 105 -24.48 5.57 -16.24
CA SER A 105 -23.08 5.18 -16.37
C SER A 105 -22.92 3.65 -16.34
N GLU A 106 -22.12 3.12 -17.26
CA GLU A 106 -21.72 1.71 -17.21
C GLU A 106 -20.89 1.37 -15.96
N TYR A 107 -20.33 2.39 -15.29
CA TYR A 107 -19.58 2.28 -14.04
C TYR A 107 -20.43 2.53 -12.79
N ARG A 108 -21.76 2.48 -12.91
CA ARG A 108 -22.72 2.76 -11.84
C ARG A 108 -22.47 1.91 -10.57
N ASP A 109 -22.02 0.67 -10.75
CA ASP A 109 -21.71 -0.26 -9.66
C ASP A 109 -20.20 -0.52 -9.50
N PHE A 110 -19.36 0.27 -10.15
CA PHE A 110 -17.89 0.11 -10.09
C PHE A 110 -17.32 0.55 -8.75
N PHE A 111 -17.88 1.60 -8.17
CA PHE A 111 -17.52 2.12 -6.85
C PHE A 111 -18.59 1.74 -5.83
N ILE A 112 -18.19 1.67 -4.55
CA ILE A 112 -19.13 1.29 -3.48
C ILE A 112 -20.09 2.45 -3.19
N ASP A 113 -21.34 2.35 -3.64
CA ASP A 113 -22.44 3.19 -3.23
C ASP A 113 -22.73 2.92 -1.74
N TRP A 114 -22.56 3.94 -0.91
CA TRP A 114 -22.70 3.82 0.53
C TRP A 114 -24.11 3.40 0.94
N ASN A 115 -25.14 3.97 0.33
CA ASN A 115 -26.52 3.66 0.69
C ASN A 115 -26.91 2.24 0.28
N LYS A 116 -26.49 1.78 -0.89
CA LYS A 116 -26.69 0.39 -1.32
C LYS A 116 -25.95 -0.59 -0.39
N PHE A 117 -24.75 -0.23 0.02
CA PHE A 117 -23.96 -1.08 0.92
C PHE A 117 -24.62 -1.26 2.29
N TRP A 118 -25.19 -0.18 2.85
CA TRP A 118 -25.80 -0.15 4.17
C TRP A 118 -27.31 -0.37 4.18
N GLU A 119 -27.91 -0.71 3.04
CA GLU A 119 -29.34 -0.99 2.96
C GLU A 119 -29.78 -2.04 3.98
N GLY A 120 -30.76 -1.70 4.83
CA GLY A 120 -31.25 -2.57 5.89
C GLY A 120 -30.35 -2.64 7.15
N HIS A 121 -29.26 -1.86 7.21
CA HIS A 121 -28.30 -1.88 8.32
C HIS A 121 -28.07 -0.50 8.95
N GLY A 122 -29.08 0.37 8.91
CA GLY A 122 -29.01 1.71 9.49
C GLY A 122 -30.23 2.56 9.14
N VAL A 123 -30.14 3.84 9.45
CA VAL A 123 -31.24 4.82 9.26
C VAL A 123 -30.77 5.90 8.30
N MET A 124 -31.64 6.24 7.33
CA MET A 124 -31.43 7.36 6.41
C MET A 124 -31.40 8.69 7.17
N THR A 125 -30.39 9.49 6.94
CA THR A 125 -30.25 10.83 7.52
C THR A 125 -30.90 11.90 6.62
N ASP A 126 -31.13 13.08 7.19
CA ASP A 126 -31.61 14.25 6.40
C ASP A 126 -30.57 14.73 5.36
N GLU A 127 -29.30 14.36 5.54
CA GLU A 127 -28.21 14.67 4.61
C GLU A 127 -28.17 13.73 3.40
N GLY A 128 -28.98 12.65 3.40
CA GLY A 128 -29.14 11.73 2.26
C GLY A 128 -28.20 10.54 2.26
N TYR A 129 -27.59 10.21 3.39
CA TYR A 129 -26.82 8.96 3.55
C TYR A 129 -27.40 8.11 4.69
N ILE A 130 -27.16 6.80 4.63
CA ILE A 130 -27.51 5.90 5.73
C ILE A 130 -26.45 6.02 6.82
N GLN A 131 -26.90 6.38 8.05
CA GLN A 131 -26.10 6.23 9.26
C GLN A 131 -26.17 4.75 9.69
N PRO A 132 -25.07 3.99 9.62
CA PRO A 132 -25.09 2.58 9.99
C PRO A 132 -25.35 2.38 11.48
N ASP A 133 -25.95 1.26 11.83
CA ASP A 133 -26.16 0.85 13.22
C ASP A 133 -24.85 0.74 13.97
N GLU A 134 -24.84 1.14 15.24
CA GLU A 134 -23.63 1.06 16.10
C GLU A 134 -23.04 -0.35 16.15
N SER A 135 -23.90 -1.39 16.12
CA SER A 135 -23.47 -2.78 16.11
C SER A 135 -22.61 -3.13 14.90
N CYS A 136 -22.91 -2.53 13.74
CA CYS A 136 -22.16 -2.71 12.50
C CYS A 136 -20.83 -1.94 12.52
N LEU A 137 -20.78 -0.81 13.22
CA LEU A 137 -19.60 0.05 13.29
C LEU A 137 -18.55 -0.41 14.31
N LYS A 138 -18.94 -1.20 15.31
CA LYS A 138 -18.06 -1.62 16.41
C LYS A 138 -16.76 -2.32 15.98
N GLN A 139 -16.77 -3.01 14.87
CA GLN A 139 -15.61 -3.74 14.35
C GLN A 139 -14.89 -2.99 13.23
N MET A 140 -15.42 -1.86 12.81
CA MET A 140 -14.82 -1.04 11.77
C MET A 140 -13.89 -0.01 12.38
N PHE A 141 -12.87 0.35 11.64
CA PHE A 141 -12.07 1.52 11.93
C PHE A 141 -12.07 2.45 10.71
N PHE A 142 -11.97 3.73 10.99
CA PHE A 142 -11.97 4.77 9.96
C PHE A 142 -10.65 5.54 10.02
N ARG A 143 -10.06 5.75 8.86
CA ARG A 143 -8.78 6.48 8.76
C ARG A 143 -8.91 7.98 9.02
N LYS A 144 -10.15 8.49 8.99
CA LYS A 144 -10.47 9.90 9.24
C LYS A 144 -11.56 10.01 10.31
N PRO A 145 -11.67 11.15 10.97
CA PRO A 145 -12.83 11.44 11.80
C PRO A 145 -14.12 11.42 10.96
N GLY A 146 -15.16 10.75 11.47
CA GLY A 146 -16.44 10.61 10.79
C GLY A 146 -16.51 9.40 9.85
N LEU A 147 -17.61 9.31 9.13
CA LEU A 147 -17.83 8.23 8.17
C LEU A 147 -17.03 8.48 6.88
N PRO A 148 -16.53 7.44 6.21
CA PRO A 148 -15.73 7.55 4.99
C PRO A 148 -16.62 7.75 3.76
N ILE A 149 -17.32 8.89 3.69
CA ILE A 149 -18.30 9.21 2.64
C ILE A 149 -17.82 10.39 1.84
N LEU A 150 -17.90 10.27 0.51
CA LEU A 150 -17.87 11.38 -0.43
C LEU A 150 -19.26 11.53 -1.04
N MET A 151 -19.89 12.69 -0.86
CA MET A 151 -21.18 13.01 -1.47
C MET A 151 -20.97 13.50 -2.91
N VAL A 152 -21.49 12.77 -3.87
CA VAL A 152 -21.40 13.06 -5.30
C VAL A 152 -22.73 13.58 -5.83
N GLU A 153 -22.72 14.71 -6.52
CA GLU A 153 -23.90 15.29 -7.16
C GLU A 153 -24.04 14.74 -8.58
N PHE A 154 -25.15 14.08 -8.85
CA PHE A 154 -25.50 13.57 -10.18
C PHE A 154 -26.13 14.65 -11.08
N PRO A 155 -26.21 14.44 -12.40
CA PRO A 155 -26.78 15.42 -13.34
C PRO A 155 -28.22 15.84 -13.05
N ASP A 156 -28.99 14.96 -12.41
CA ASP A 156 -30.37 15.20 -11.99
C ASP A 156 -30.49 15.95 -10.65
N GLY A 157 -29.36 16.37 -10.08
CA GLY A 157 -29.29 17.10 -8.81
C GLY A 157 -29.35 16.21 -7.55
N ARG A 158 -29.50 14.88 -7.69
CA ARG A 158 -29.40 13.99 -6.54
C ARG A 158 -27.98 13.93 -6.02
N ARG A 159 -27.83 13.81 -4.71
CA ARG A 159 -26.56 13.59 -4.04
C ARG A 159 -26.49 12.15 -3.60
N VAL A 160 -25.47 11.43 -4.07
CA VAL A 160 -25.27 10.01 -3.81
C VAL A 160 -23.96 9.84 -3.02
N PRO A 161 -24.00 9.18 -1.85
CA PRO A 161 -22.81 8.94 -1.05
C PRO A 161 -22.02 7.74 -1.59
N TYR A 162 -20.72 7.92 -1.79
CA TYR A 162 -19.79 6.86 -2.16
C TYR A 162 -18.77 6.62 -1.05
N TRP A 163 -18.34 5.37 -0.90
CA TRP A 163 -17.31 5.00 0.07
C TRP A 163 -15.94 5.54 -0.31
N ASN A 164 -15.25 6.15 0.66
CA ASN A 164 -13.93 6.73 0.49
C ASN A 164 -13.09 6.45 1.74
N THR A 165 -12.27 5.40 1.71
CA THR A 165 -11.49 4.96 2.89
C THR A 165 -10.31 5.90 3.20
N PHE A 166 -9.59 6.39 2.17
CA PHE A 166 -8.28 7.00 2.39
C PHE A 166 -8.28 8.52 2.31
N TYR A 167 -8.46 9.09 1.15
CA TYR A 167 -8.35 10.53 0.95
C TYR A 167 -9.57 11.09 0.25
N GLN A 168 -10.04 12.24 0.70
CA GLN A 168 -11.08 13.01 0.01
C GLN A 168 -10.87 14.50 0.21
N GLU A 169 -11.13 15.26 -0.83
CA GLU A 169 -11.24 16.70 -0.82
C GLU A 169 -12.24 17.13 -1.89
N VAL A 170 -12.98 18.20 -1.64
CA VAL A 170 -13.99 18.73 -2.57
C VAL A 170 -13.76 20.21 -2.74
N HIS A 171 -13.48 20.65 -3.97
CA HIS A 171 -13.36 22.03 -4.37
C HIS A 171 -14.49 22.39 -5.35
N GLY A 172 -15.61 22.90 -4.81
CA GLY A 172 -16.78 23.15 -5.62
C GLY A 172 -17.41 21.87 -6.17
N ARG A 173 -17.30 21.64 -7.50
CA ARG A 173 -17.74 20.40 -8.16
C ARG A 173 -16.59 19.46 -8.53
N GLU A 174 -15.38 19.81 -8.18
CA GLU A 174 -14.24 18.92 -8.37
C GLU A 174 -14.09 17.97 -7.16
N TYR A 175 -14.11 16.69 -7.44
CA TYR A 175 -13.89 15.64 -6.46
C TYR A 175 -12.44 15.19 -6.54
N LEU A 176 -11.73 15.26 -5.41
CA LEU A 176 -10.42 14.65 -5.24
C LEU A 176 -10.53 13.57 -4.17
N GLY A 177 -10.06 12.38 -4.46
CA GLY A 177 -10.16 11.30 -3.49
C GLY A 177 -9.79 9.95 -4.05
N GLN A 178 -9.68 9.00 -3.12
CA GLN A 178 -9.41 7.59 -3.40
C GLN A 178 -10.69 6.81 -3.16
N MET A 179 -11.44 6.56 -4.24
CA MET A 179 -12.79 6.00 -4.22
C MET A 179 -12.73 4.48 -4.17
N ASP A 180 -13.38 3.87 -3.17
CA ASP A 180 -13.33 2.43 -2.95
C ASP A 180 -14.06 1.66 -4.05
N LEU A 181 -13.38 0.66 -4.60
CA LEU A 181 -13.87 -0.20 -5.66
C LEU A 181 -14.83 -1.26 -5.12
N ASN A 182 -15.89 -1.52 -5.86
CA ASN A 182 -16.86 -2.55 -5.54
C ASN A 182 -16.47 -3.89 -6.15
N ILE A 183 -15.77 -4.73 -5.42
CA ILE A 183 -15.33 -6.05 -5.90
C ILE A 183 -16.49 -7.04 -6.22
N LYS A 184 -17.74 -6.66 -5.98
CA LYS A 184 -18.91 -7.41 -6.42
C LYS A 184 -19.31 -7.09 -7.86
N SER A 185 -18.74 -6.03 -8.45
CA SER A 185 -18.99 -5.61 -9.82
C SER A 185 -18.10 -6.38 -10.81
N GLU A 186 -18.69 -6.95 -11.85
CA GLU A 186 -17.94 -7.61 -12.95
C GLU A 186 -17.00 -6.61 -13.64
N LYS A 187 -17.40 -5.35 -13.77
CA LYS A 187 -16.57 -4.28 -14.34
C LYS A 187 -15.27 -4.02 -13.56
N VAL A 188 -15.27 -4.24 -12.24
CA VAL A 188 -14.05 -4.15 -11.42
C VAL A 188 -13.11 -5.31 -11.75
N TRP A 189 -13.64 -6.52 -11.98
CA TRP A 189 -12.83 -7.67 -12.37
C TRP A 189 -12.27 -7.55 -13.79
N ASP A 190 -13.02 -6.96 -14.71
CA ASP A 190 -12.51 -6.62 -16.06
C ASP A 190 -11.35 -5.61 -15.93
N PHE A 191 -11.53 -4.56 -15.13
CA PHE A 191 -10.48 -3.59 -14.84
C PHE A 191 -9.24 -4.24 -14.20
N TYR A 192 -9.42 -5.18 -13.26
CA TYR A 192 -8.29 -5.88 -12.65
C TYR A 192 -7.51 -6.73 -13.68
N ARG A 193 -8.23 -7.42 -14.56
CA ARG A 193 -7.62 -8.23 -15.63
C ARG A 193 -6.81 -7.36 -16.59
N GLU A 194 -7.44 -6.31 -17.11
CA GLU A 194 -6.79 -5.37 -18.04
C GLU A 194 -5.57 -4.68 -17.41
N THR A 195 -5.66 -4.35 -16.14
CA THR A 195 -4.56 -3.72 -15.39
C THR A 195 -3.39 -4.68 -15.20
N LEU A 196 -3.64 -5.95 -14.83
CA LEU A 196 -2.57 -6.94 -14.68
C LEU A 196 -1.91 -7.26 -16.03
N GLU A 197 -2.67 -7.36 -17.11
CA GLU A 197 -2.14 -7.52 -18.48
C GLU A 197 -1.25 -6.32 -18.87
N LYS A 198 -1.68 -5.10 -18.54
CA LYS A 198 -0.91 -3.89 -18.78
C LYS A 198 0.39 -3.86 -17.96
N ILE A 199 0.33 -4.13 -16.66
CA ILE A 199 1.50 -4.23 -15.78
C ILE A 199 2.48 -5.29 -16.30
N ALA A 200 1.99 -6.45 -16.74
CA ALA A 200 2.81 -7.49 -17.35
C ALA A 200 3.46 -7.00 -18.65
N SER A 201 2.75 -6.23 -19.49
CA SER A 201 3.27 -5.67 -20.73
C SER A 201 4.43 -4.69 -20.51
N TYR A 202 4.46 -4.03 -19.33
CA TYR A 202 5.58 -3.19 -18.91
C TYR A 202 6.82 -3.98 -18.46
N GLY A 203 6.71 -5.31 -18.44
CA GLY A 203 7.79 -6.21 -18.09
C GLY A 203 7.94 -6.42 -16.58
N ALA A 204 6.90 -6.17 -15.79
CA ALA A 204 6.89 -6.50 -14.39
C ALA A 204 7.11 -8.00 -14.15
N ALA A 205 7.93 -8.34 -13.19
CA ALA A 205 8.09 -9.70 -12.66
C ALA A 205 7.38 -9.87 -11.32
N ILE A 206 7.26 -8.77 -10.55
CA ILE A 206 6.66 -8.75 -9.22
C ILE A 206 5.60 -7.65 -9.19
N VAL A 207 4.43 -7.98 -8.64
CA VAL A 207 3.35 -7.02 -8.41
C VAL A 207 3.07 -6.92 -6.91
N ARG A 208 3.28 -5.71 -6.36
CA ARG A 208 2.87 -5.40 -4.99
C ARG A 208 1.37 -5.10 -4.98
N LEU A 209 0.64 -5.79 -4.13
CA LEU A 209 -0.79 -5.60 -3.96
C LEU A 209 -1.03 -4.60 -2.83
N ASP A 210 -1.21 -3.33 -3.19
CA ASP A 210 -1.49 -2.25 -2.24
C ASP A 210 -2.93 -2.32 -1.73
N ALA A 211 -3.10 -2.11 -0.43
CA ALA A 211 -4.39 -1.97 0.25
C ALA A 211 -5.41 -3.10 -0.03
N PHE A 212 -4.97 -4.27 -0.53
CA PHE A 212 -5.89 -5.33 -0.96
C PHE A 212 -6.78 -5.85 0.19
N ALA A 213 -6.27 -5.87 1.41
CA ALA A 213 -7.00 -6.35 2.57
C ALA A 213 -8.18 -5.46 2.98
N TYR A 214 -8.28 -4.26 2.40
CA TYR A 214 -9.43 -3.36 2.57
C TYR A 214 -10.54 -3.60 1.54
N ALA A 215 -10.27 -4.28 0.42
CA ALA A 215 -11.22 -4.44 -0.67
C ALA A 215 -12.45 -5.29 -0.28
N PRO A 216 -12.32 -6.46 0.40
CA PRO A 216 -13.48 -7.20 0.86
C PRO A 216 -14.16 -6.49 2.04
N LYS A 217 -15.40 -6.04 1.82
CA LYS A 217 -16.24 -5.38 2.83
C LYS A 217 -17.64 -5.98 2.85
N ALA A 218 -18.22 -6.07 4.05
CA ALA A 218 -19.62 -6.44 4.24
C ALA A 218 -20.19 -5.78 5.51
N PRO A 219 -21.50 -5.45 5.55
CA PRO A 219 -22.13 -4.95 6.75
C PRO A 219 -21.94 -5.88 7.94
N GLY A 220 -21.63 -5.33 9.11
CA GLY A 220 -21.40 -6.12 10.34
C GLY A 220 -20.06 -6.85 10.42
N LYS A 221 -19.20 -6.74 9.41
CA LYS A 221 -17.82 -7.25 9.44
C LYS A 221 -16.81 -6.08 9.57
N LYS A 222 -15.54 -6.43 9.78
CA LYS A 222 -14.44 -5.47 9.71
C LYS A 222 -14.36 -4.88 8.29
N ASN A 223 -13.74 -3.73 8.16
CA ASN A 223 -13.41 -3.15 6.86
C ASN A 223 -11.93 -3.37 6.47
N PHE A 224 -11.25 -4.28 7.16
CA PHE A 224 -9.86 -4.67 6.91
C PHE A 224 -9.65 -6.11 7.37
N LEU A 225 -8.99 -6.90 6.55
CA LEU A 225 -8.53 -8.25 6.83
C LEU A 225 -9.66 -9.17 7.34
N ASN A 226 -10.70 -9.35 6.51
CA ASN A 226 -11.78 -10.27 6.78
C ASN A 226 -11.39 -11.70 6.39
N ASP A 227 -11.58 -12.64 7.29
CA ASP A 227 -11.38 -14.06 7.08
C ASP A 227 -12.75 -14.77 6.91
N PRO A 228 -12.97 -15.56 5.85
CA PRO A 228 -12.01 -15.97 4.79
C PRO A 228 -11.91 -15.02 3.58
N GLU A 229 -12.74 -13.99 3.50
CA GLU A 229 -12.98 -13.20 2.27
C GLU A 229 -11.71 -12.54 1.72
N THR A 230 -10.79 -12.06 2.58
CA THR A 230 -9.52 -11.47 2.13
C THR A 230 -8.65 -12.49 1.41
N TRP A 231 -8.65 -13.73 1.88
CA TRP A 231 -7.83 -14.79 1.30
C TRP A 231 -8.43 -15.35 0.02
N GLU A 232 -9.76 -15.43 -0.06
CA GLU A 232 -10.49 -15.79 -1.27
C GLU A 232 -10.26 -14.73 -2.37
N PHE A 233 -10.32 -13.46 -2.02
CA PHE A 233 -10.01 -12.35 -2.92
C PHE A 233 -8.55 -12.40 -3.42
N LEU A 234 -7.59 -12.63 -2.51
CA LEU A 234 -6.19 -12.78 -2.88
C LEU A 234 -5.97 -13.95 -3.85
N GLN A 235 -6.67 -15.07 -3.64
CA GLN A 235 -6.61 -16.22 -4.51
C GLN A 235 -7.16 -15.91 -5.92
N GLN A 236 -8.27 -15.19 -6.01
CA GLN A 236 -8.83 -14.76 -7.29
C GLN A 236 -7.89 -13.84 -8.07
N ILE A 237 -7.23 -12.90 -7.37
CA ILE A 237 -6.18 -12.04 -8.00
C ILE A 237 -4.99 -12.89 -8.46
N HIS A 238 -4.60 -13.89 -7.66
CA HIS A 238 -3.54 -14.82 -8.07
C HIS A 238 -3.89 -15.57 -9.36
N GLU A 239 -5.12 -16.02 -9.50
CA GLU A 239 -5.59 -16.73 -10.70
C GLU A 239 -5.56 -15.85 -11.95
N LEU A 240 -5.73 -14.54 -11.82
CA LEU A 240 -5.54 -13.59 -12.94
C LEU A 240 -4.06 -13.34 -13.24
N ALA A 241 -3.21 -13.28 -12.22
CA ALA A 241 -1.80 -12.91 -12.36
C ALA A 241 -0.89 -14.07 -12.81
N ALA A 242 -1.19 -15.30 -12.39
CA ALA A 242 -0.35 -16.47 -12.64
C ALA A 242 -0.15 -16.78 -14.13
N PRO A 243 -1.18 -16.74 -15.01
CA PRO A 243 -1.00 -16.93 -16.45
C PRO A 243 -0.09 -15.90 -17.12
N LEU A 244 0.04 -14.69 -16.50
CA LEU A 244 0.89 -13.61 -16.98
C LEU A 244 2.34 -13.73 -16.47
N GLY A 245 2.64 -14.76 -15.67
CA GLY A 245 3.97 -14.97 -15.08
C GLY A 245 4.32 -13.98 -13.96
N LEU A 246 3.34 -13.30 -13.38
CA LEU A 246 3.52 -12.31 -12.33
C LEU A 246 3.61 -12.96 -10.94
N THR A 247 4.61 -12.59 -10.16
CA THR A 247 4.72 -12.96 -8.74
C THR A 247 4.02 -11.90 -7.90
N LEU A 248 3.02 -12.30 -7.12
CA LEU A 248 2.32 -11.38 -6.23
C LEU A 248 3.06 -11.20 -4.90
N LEU A 249 3.10 -9.96 -4.42
CA LEU A 249 3.64 -9.58 -3.13
C LEU A 249 2.57 -8.79 -2.36
N PRO A 250 1.74 -9.48 -1.56
CA PRO A 250 0.71 -8.83 -0.76
C PRO A 250 1.32 -7.94 0.32
N GLU A 251 0.76 -6.73 0.50
CA GLU A 251 1.16 -5.82 1.57
C GLU A 251 0.11 -5.81 2.66
N ILE A 252 0.48 -6.24 3.87
CA ILE A 252 -0.36 -6.17 5.07
C ILE A 252 0.49 -5.72 6.25
N HIS A 253 0.10 -4.61 6.87
CA HIS A 253 0.61 -4.22 8.17
C HIS A 253 -0.25 -4.86 9.27
N ALA A 254 0.38 -5.68 10.08
CA ALA A 254 -0.27 -6.34 11.21
C ALA A 254 0.73 -6.56 12.33
N ALA A 255 0.26 -6.52 13.58
CA ALA A 255 1.10 -6.80 14.73
C ALA A 255 1.66 -8.24 14.67
N TYR A 256 2.89 -8.40 15.14
CA TYR A 256 3.54 -9.71 15.19
C TYR A 256 2.67 -10.77 15.90
N GLU A 257 1.95 -10.38 16.96
CA GLU A 257 1.06 -11.30 17.71
C GLU A 257 -0.11 -11.83 16.88
N GLU A 258 -0.52 -11.13 15.81
CA GLU A 258 -1.59 -11.55 14.90
C GLU A 258 -1.17 -12.66 13.92
N LYS A 259 0.14 -12.87 13.74
CA LYS A 259 0.73 -13.95 12.92
C LYS A 259 0.31 -13.94 11.43
N ILE A 260 -0.08 -12.81 10.89
CA ILE A 260 -0.52 -12.69 9.49
C ILE A 260 0.59 -13.07 8.51
N TYR A 261 1.85 -12.76 8.83
CA TYR A 261 3.01 -13.18 8.05
C TYR A 261 3.10 -14.72 7.89
N LYS A 262 2.69 -15.50 8.90
CA LYS A 262 2.61 -16.97 8.79
C LYS A 262 1.49 -17.40 7.87
N THR A 263 0.33 -16.76 7.99
CA THR A 263 -0.81 -17.04 7.12
C THR A 263 -0.46 -16.79 5.65
N LEU A 264 0.29 -15.71 5.35
CA LEU A 264 0.78 -15.44 4.00
C LEU A 264 1.78 -16.51 3.54
N ALA A 265 2.74 -16.88 4.39
CA ALA A 265 3.73 -17.91 4.09
C ALA A 265 3.09 -19.29 3.84
N ASP A 266 2.11 -19.69 4.65
CA ASP A 266 1.35 -20.95 4.50
C ASP A 266 0.57 -20.98 3.17
N LYS A 267 0.18 -19.82 2.64
CA LYS A 267 -0.45 -19.70 1.33
C LYS A 267 0.55 -19.58 0.17
N GLY A 268 1.86 -19.65 0.47
CA GLY A 268 2.92 -19.64 -0.52
C GLY A 268 3.39 -18.24 -0.97
N TYR A 269 2.97 -17.19 -0.29
CA TYR A 269 3.43 -15.83 -0.59
C TYR A 269 4.67 -15.46 0.21
N ALA A 270 5.54 -14.65 -0.41
CA ALA A 270 6.52 -13.89 0.35
C ALA A 270 5.82 -12.78 1.14
N THR A 271 6.39 -12.42 2.28
CA THR A 271 5.87 -11.33 3.11
C THR A 271 6.92 -10.21 3.24
N TYR A 272 6.45 -8.98 3.42
CA TYR A 272 7.33 -7.91 3.83
C TYR A 272 7.84 -8.12 5.25
N ASP A 273 9.14 -7.90 5.46
CA ASP A 273 9.71 -7.89 6.80
C ASP A 273 9.60 -6.47 7.40
N PHE A 274 8.41 -6.11 7.85
CA PHE A 274 8.12 -4.85 8.51
C PHE A 274 8.71 -4.77 9.94
N PHE A 275 9.15 -5.90 10.48
CA PHE A 275 9.77 -5.96 11.81
C PHE A 275 11.24 -5.54 11.78
N LEU A 276 11.94 -5.85 10.70
CA LEU A 276 13.39 -5.75 10.59
C LEU A 276 13.93 -4.34 10.89
N PRO A 277 13.39 -3.22 10.35
CA PRO A 277 13.97 -1.90 10.61
C PRO A 277 13.97 -1.53 12.09
N GLY A 278 12.86 -1.75 12.78
CA GLY A 278 12.76 -1.50 14.21
C GLY A 278 13.65 -2.41 15.04
N LEU A 279 13.71 -3.70 14.69
CA LEU A 279 14.58 -4.66 15.40
C LEU A 279 16.07 -4.34 15.26
N ILE A 280 16.50 -3.86 14.08
CA ILE A 280 17.91 -3.48 13.89
C ILE A 280 18.23 -2.23 14.70
N ILE A 281 17.37 -1.21 14.65
CA ILE A 281 17.59 0.03 15.43
C ILE A 281 17.61 -0.29 16.92
N ASP A 282 16.67 -1.10 17.42
CA ASP A 282 16.68 -1.57 18.82
C ASP A 282 17.97 -2.29 19.17
N ALA A 283 18.43 -3.21 18.32
CA ALA A 283 19.64 -3.98 18.56
C ALA A 283 20.89 -3.09 18.65
N ILE A 284 21.02 -2.10 17.77
CA ILE A 284 22.13 -1.15 17.75
C ILE A 284 22.12 -0.28 19.02
N GLU A 285 20.98 0.33 19.32
CA GLU A 285 20.87 1.31 20.39
C GLU A 285 20.97 0.67 21.78
N ASN A 286 20.31 -0.47 21.95
CA ASN A 286 20.28 -1.18 23.24
C ASN A 286 21.40 -2.20 23.38
N ARG A 287 22.27 -2.34 22.37
CA ARG A 287 23.41 -3.30 22.36
C ARG A 287 22.97 -4.72 22.72
N ARG A 288 21.83 -5.14 22.18
CA ARG A 288 21.24 -6.47 22.36
C ARG A 288 20.67 -6.97 21.04
N ALA A 289 20.71 -8.26 20.80
CA ALA A 289 20.20 -8.85 19.56
C ALA A 289 19.14 -9.94 19.81
N ASP A 290 18.61 -10.06 21.02
CA ASP A 290 17.76 -11.18 21.41
C ASP A 290 16.47 -11.24 20.55
N TYR A 291 15.80 -10.12 20.35
CA TYR A 291 14.59 -10.04 19.56
C TYR A 291 14.85 -10.22 18.07
N LEU A 292 15.91 -9.59 17.54
CA LEU A 292 16.35 -9.78 16.18
C LEU A 292 16.72 -11.24 15.91
N ALA A 293 17.48 -11.87 16.81
CA ALA A 293 17.85 -13.28 16.70
C ALA A 293 16.65 -14.23 16.85
N LYS A 294 15.67 -13.87 17.69
CA LYS A 294 14.40 -14.61 17.80
C LYS A 294 13.66 -14.58 16.46
N TRP A 295 13.50 -13.41 15.87
CA TRP A 295 12.84 -13.24 14.58
C TRP A 295 13.57 -13.98 13.46
N ALA A 296 14.90 -13.82 13.37
CA ALA A 296 15.71 -14.51 12.37
C ALA A 296 15.58 -16.03 12.45
N ARG A 297 15.56 -16.60 13.68
CA ARG A 297 15.33 -18.04 13.87
C ARG A 297 13.93 -18.46 13.40
N GLU A 298 12.89 -17.69 13.75
CA GLU A 298 11.53 -18.00 13.35
C GLU A 298 11.36 -18.01 11.82
N ILE A 299 11.95 -17.05 11.10
CA ILE A 299 11.96 -17.03 9.63
C ILE A 299 12.58 -18.32 9.07
N VAL A 300 13.71 -18.76 9.63
CA VAL A 300 14.42 -19.95 9.14
C VAL A 300 13.69 -21.24 9.49
N GLU A 301 13.21 -21.38 10.70
CA GLU A 301 12.51 -22.57 11.20
C GLU A 301 11.17 -22.77 10.48
N ASP A 302 10.41 -21.72 10.30
CA ASP A 302 9.10 -21.73 9.64
C ASP A 302 9.21 -21.59 8.10
N LYS A 303 10.44 -21.47 7.56
CA LYS A 303 10.72 -21.32 6.12
C LYS A 303 9.95 -20.16 5.47
N ILE A 304 9.84 -19.06 6.18
CA ILE A 304 9.15 -17.86 5.69
C ILE A 304 10.00 -17.14 4.66
N SER A 305 9.45 -16.90 3.47
CA SER A 305 10.10 -16.09 2.46
C SER A 305 9.81 -14.62 2.73
N THR A 306 10.83 -13.81 2.96
CA THR A 306 10.69 -12.40 3.30
C THR A 306 11.31 -11.49 2.24
N VAL A 307 10.69 -10.32 2.06
CA VAL A 307 11.32 -9.15 1.43
C VAL A 307 11.80 -8.25 2.55
N ASN A 308 13.08 -8.36 2.85
CA ASN A 308 13.72 -7.57 3.90
C ASN A 308 13.75 -6.10 3.49
N MET A 309 13.39 -5.22 4.42
CA MET A 309 13.41 -3.79 4.20
C MET A 309 13.98 -3.08 5.42
N LEU A 310 14.58 -1.92 5.21
CA LEU A 310 15.09 -1.06 6.29
C LEU A 310 14.20 0.17 6.53
N GLY A 311 13.19 0.33 5.73
CA GLY A 311 12.20 1.38 5.72
C GLY A 311 11.53 1.44 4.36
N CYS A 312 10.44 2.16 4.24
CA CYS A 312 9.72 2.35 2.98
C CYS A 312 9.31 3.82 2.81
N HIS A 313 8.56 4.10 1.74
CA HIS A 313 8.02 5.43 1.48
C HIS A 313 7.08 5.94 2.60
N ASP A 314 6.50 5.04 3.40
CA ASP A 314 5.68 5.37 4.56
C ASP A 314 6.49 5.69 5.83
N GLY A 315 7.74 5.27 5.90
CA GLY A 315 8.60 5.42 7.07
C GLY A 315 9.00 4.10 7.72
N ILE A 316 9.11 4.09 9.06
CA ILE A 316 9.49 2.93 9.85
C ILE A 316 8.25 2.39 10.57
N PRO A 317 7.79 1.17 10.22
CA PRO A 317 6.67 0.52 10.89
C PRO A 317 7.03 0.18 12.34
N LEU A 318 6.11 0.43 13.26
CA LEU A 318 6.33 0.16 14.68
C LEU A 318 5.16 -0.61 15.32
N LEU A 319 3.95 -0.45 14.81
CA LEU A 319 2.80 -1.25 15.23
C LEU A 319 3.08 -2.75 15.03
N ASP A 320 3.75 -3.07 13.93
CA ASP A 320 4.11 -4.44 13.56
C ASP A 320 4.96 -5.13 14.63
N LEU A 321 5.77 -4.40 15.40
CA LEU A 321 6.61 -4.94 16.47
C LEU A 321 5.84 -5.42 17.71
N LYS A 322 4.55 -5.08 17.81
CA LYS A 322 3.73 -5.42 18.98
C LYS A 322 3.64 -6.95 19.14
N GLY A 323 3.94 -7.42 20.35
CA GLY A 323 4.03 -8.85 20.66
C GLY A 323 5.39 -9.49 20.36
N LEU A 324 6.28 -8.80 19.63
CA LEU A 324 7.67 -9.21 19.43
C LEU A 324 8.61 -8.48 20.39
N LEU A 325 8.47 -7.16 20.50
CA LEU A 325 9.12 -6.33 21.52
C LEU A 325 8.13 -5.98 22.66
N PRO A 326 8.66 -5.79 23.89
CA PRO A 326 7.88 -5.18 24.96
C PRO A 326 7.38 -3.78 24.56
N GLU A 327 6.22 -3.40 25.05
CA GLU A 327 5.59 -2.09 24.76
C GLU A 327 6.49 -0.91 25.16
N ASP A 328 7.19 -1.01 26.29
CA ASP A 328 8.10 0.05 26.77
C ASP A 328 9.31 0.21 25.84
N ASP A 329 9.80 -0.88 25.26
CA ASP A 329 10.89 -0.84 24.28
C ASP A 329 10.42 -0.19 22.98
N ILE A 330 9.21 -0.50 22.51
CA ILE A 330 8.64 0.13 21.33
C ILE A 330 8.48 1.64 21.56
N ARG A 331 7.98 2.07 22.73
CA ARG A 331 7.85 3.49 23.08
C ARG A 331 9.20 4.19 23.12
N SER A 332 10.19 3.56 23.72
CA SER A 332 11.56 4.09 23.77
C SER A 332 12.16 4.24 22.37
N LEU A 333 11.85 3.29 21.47
CA LEU A 333 12.27 3.34 20.07
C LEU A 333 11.58 4.49 19.32
N ILE A 334 10.28 4.73 19.56
CA ILE A 334 9.54 5.87 19.02
C ILE A 334 10.19 7.18 19.47
N ASP A 335 10.38 7.36 20.76
CA ASP A 335 10.96 8.57 21.35
C ASP A 335 12.36 8.84 20.77
N LEU A 336 13.15 7.80 20.61
CA LEU A 336 14.47 7.87 19.99
C LEU A 336 14.40 8.39 18.54
N ILE A 337 13.54 7.78 17.69
CA ILE A 337 13.43 8.17 16.28
C ILE A 337 12.86 9.59 16.15
N VAL A 338 11.91 9.97 17.04
CA VAL A 338 11.36 11.32 17.11
C VAL A 338 12.43 12.34 17.51
N SER A 339 13.27 12.01 18.49
CA SER A 339 14.40 12.88 18.89
C SER A 339 15.41 13.13 17.72
N ARG A 340 15.41 12.25 16.74
CA ARG A 340 16.22 12.33 15.49
C ARG A 340 15.47 12.97 14.32
N GLY A 341 14.34 13.60 14.58
CA GLY A 341 13.54 14.35 13.60
C GLY A 341 12.41 13.57 12.95
N GLY A 342 12.13 12.36 13.41
CA GLY A 342 10.97 11.58 12.95
C GLY A 342 9.64 12.15 13.45
N MET A 343 8.58 11.91 12.70
CA MET A 343 7.22 12.33 13.05
C MET A 343 6.33 11.11 13.24
N VAL A 344 5.70 10.98 14.43
CA VAL A 344 4.78 9.88 14.71
C VAL A 344 3.50 10.01 13.88
N LYS A 345 3.14 8.94 13.19
CA LYS A 345 1.82 8.76 12.59
C LYS A 345 1.03 7.81 13.48
N ASN A 346 -0.06 8.30 14.06
CA ASN A 346 -0.94 7.49 14.89
C ASN A 346 -1.90 6.66 14.05
N LEU A 347 -2.37 5.54 14.61
CA LEU A 347 -3.37 4.70 13.99
C LEU A 347 -4.68 5.49 13.86
N HIS A 348 -5.03 5.85 12.62
CA HIS A 348 -6.35 6.29 12.16
C HIS A 348 -7.14 7.18 13.14
N GLY A 349 -6.61 8.36 13.45
CA GLY A 349 -7.29 9.34 14.30
C GLY A 349 -7.38 8.96 15.79
N GLN A 350 -6.83 7.84 16.18
CA GLN A 350 -6.71 7.46 17.59
C GLN A 350 -5.51 8.17 18.21
N LYS A 351 -5.75 9.07 19.13
CA LYS A 351 -4.69 9.70 19.91
C LYS A 351 -4.01 8.62 20.77
N ASN A 352 -2.69 8.55 20.72
CA ASN A 352 -1.83 7.68 21.52
C ASN A 352 -1.73 6.20 21.09
N ILE A 353 -2.26 5.81 19.92
CA ILE A 353 -1.94 4.53 19.33
C ILE A 353 -1.04 4.81 18.12
N TYR A 354 0.25 4.53 18.26
CA TYR A 354 1.22 4.68 17.19
C TYR A 354 0.99 3.65 16.08
N TYR A 355 1.29 4.03 14.86
CA TYR A 355 1.30 3.15 13.70
C TYR A 355 2.73 3.02 13.15
N GLN A 356 3.34 4.16 12.83
CA GLN A 356 4.68 4.26 12.26
C GLN A 356 5.34 5.59 12.65
N VAL A 357 6.63 5.70 12.41
CA VAL A 357 7.34 6.98 12.43
C VAL A 357 7.82 7.34 11.04
N ASN A 358 7.39 8.49 10.54
CA ASN A 358 7.85 9.04 9.28
C ASN A 358 9.28 9.55 9.45
N ALA A 359 10.22 8.72 9.12
CA ALA A 359 11.66 8.98 9.07
C ALA A 359 12.29 8.04 8.05
N THR A 360 13.38 8.46 7.42
CA THR A 360 14.19 7.51 6.67
C THR A 360 14.96 6.63 7.65
N TYR A 361 15.22 5.38 7.29
CA TYR A 361 16.07 4.51 8.11
C TYR A 361 17.43 5.16 8.40
N TYR A 362 18.00 5.81 7.39
CA TYR A 362 19.29 6.51 7.51
C TYR A 362 19.26 7.63 8.58
N SER A 363 18.19 8.45 8.59
CA SER A 363 17.98 9.48 9.62
C SER A 363 17.76 8.85 11.00
N ALA A 364 17.06 7.72 11.06
CA ALA A 364 16.78 7.01 12.30
C ALA A 364 18.03 6.40 12.95
N LEU A 365 19.10 6.14 12.20
CA LEU A 365 20.39 5.73 12.76
C LEU A 365 21.07 6.81 13.60
N GLY A 366 20.74 8.09 13.37
CA GLY A 366 21.00 9.20 14.30
C GLY A 366 22.47 9.60 14.45
N GLU A 367 23.30 9.25 13.50
CA GLU A 367 24.72 9.54 13.58
C GLU A 367 25.10 10.68 12.60
N SER A 368 25.86 11.64 13.04
CA SER A 368 26.34 12.75 12.22
C SER A 368 27.72 12.51 11.58
N ASP A 369 28.52 11.64 12.19
CA ASP A 369 29.81 11.23 11.62
C ASP A 369 29.59 10.22 10.48
N SER A 370 30.06 10.55 9.29
CA SER A 370 29.81 9.72 8.09
C SER A 370 30.35 8.31 8.16
N LYS A 371 31.47 8.09 8.87
CA LYS A 371 32.07 6.76 9.03
C LYS A 371 31.25 5.91 10.01
N MET A 372 30.82 6.51 11.11
CA MET A 372 30.00 5.84 12.10
C MET A 372 28.60 5.54 11.54
N LEU A 373 28.03 6.48 10.78
CA LEU A 373 26.75 6.27 10.10
C LEU A 373 26.83 5.12 9.10
N LEU A 374 27.91 5.06 8.31
CA LEU A 374 28.15 3.97 7.37
C LEU A 374 28.27 2.62 8.12
N ALA A 375 29.02 2.60 9.24
CA ALA A 375 29.16 1.38 10.06
C ALA A 375 27.84 0.90 10.66
N ARG A 376 26.91 1.80 10.97
CA ARG A 376 25.57 1.44 11.45
C ARG A 376 24.62 1.02 10.30
N ALA A 377 24.88 1.49 9.08
CA ALA A 377 24.06 1.17 7.91
C ALA A 377 24.43 -0.18 7.27
N ILE A 378 25.65 -0.67 7.46
CA ILE A 378 26.14 -1.98 7.00
C ILE A 378 25.74 -3.09 7.98
#